data_8a21131eb266be09e9fed771a74ad771
#
_entry.id   8a21131eb266be09e9fed771a74ad771
#
_cell.length_a   1.000
_cell.length_b   1.000
_cell.length_c   1.000
_cell.angle_alpha   90.00
_cell.angle_beta   90.00
_cell.angle_gamma   90.00
#
_symmetry.space_group_name_H-M   'P 1'
#
loop_
_entity.id
_entity.type
_entity.pdbx_description
1 polymer ?
#
loop_
_entity_poly.entity_id
_entity_poly.type
_entity_poly.pdbx_seq_one_letter_code
_entity_poly.pdbx_strand_id
1 'polypeptide(L)'
;MNELGNWISQGTQKPFYVRKEFDVKKEIVKAAAYVCGLGQFIFHLNGQKVADHELDPGWTNYDKKIQYVKFDITDLVHTGKNVLGAEVGNGWFIKEDEHYTFSFPAFMPPNPNPYKPFGNELVFAVKLILNYVDGTAETLFADETFKVKEHPVTMSNVYGSETYCAELNQKGWNRIDFDDSEWKNAVVVTEQDAPKGELIEQFQPAIKVICSYSAKYVHTVSGRDIYDLGQNVSGMLKLSYRGKKGDVIYIYPAEKLNEAGNVDQVAKNWVTVGNCITCIVGEDDTWQDYRMRFTYFAGRYFAVEKSSESAEIKDIIGESISSAWKTDGTFHCDDTRYVQIYDLVEKAVEANMVSIHTDCPTIERFAWQEPNHLMAPSIMYMKDGRKLWEKFFMDMRIDQLTEEDYFMDLKGNKYFPGAGLIPSQAPCYIHNVLPVPGMGSFFDIIPWGSSGILGVKWHYLFYGDKKVIADNYEMGKRYLELLKTKQ
;
A
#
# COMPACT_ATOMS: atom_id res chain seq x y z
N MET A 1 -25.54 -5.04 8.74
CA MET A 1 -24.48 -4.23 9.39
C MET A 1 -23.30 -5.18 9.61
N ASN A 2 -22.12 -4.85 9.09
CA ASN A 2 -20.92 -5.65 9.31
C ASN A 2 -20.35 -5.44 10.73
N GLU A 3 -19.28 -6.13 11.11
CA GLU A 3 -18.74 -6.01 12.48
C GLU A 3 -18.10 -4.65 12.79
N LEU A 4 -17.78 -3.83 11.77
CA LEU A 4 -17.33 -2.43 11.92
C LEU A 4 -18.48 -1.42 11.83
N GLY A 5 -19.71 -1.85 11.63
CA GLY A 5 -20.88 -0.99 11.43
C GLY A 5 -21.11 -0.64 9.96
N ASN A 6 -21.41 0.63 9.68
CA ASN A 6 -21.65 1.10 8.33
C ASN A 6 -20.35 1.45 7.60
N TRP A 7 -20.34 1.26 6.30
CA TRP A 7 -19.41 1.94 5.42
C TRP A 7 -19.95 3.33 5.11
N ILE A 8 -19.10 4.34 5.21
CA ILE A 8 -19.40 5.73 4.83
C ILE A 8 -18.46 6.18 3.73
N SER A 9 -18.91 7.13 2.92
CA SER A 9 -18.19 7.65 1.76
C SER A 9 -18.44 9.16 1.59
N GLN A 10 -17.58 9.80 0.78
CA GLN A 10 -17.87 11.12 0.22
C GLN A 10 -18.74 11.04 -1.05
N GLY A 11 -18.97 9.84 -1.61
CA GLY A 11 -19.69 9.60 -2.86
C GLY A 11 -18.82 9.81 -4.10
N THR A 12 -17.49 9.68 -3.99
CA THR A 12 -16.55 9.86 -5.09
C THR A 12 -15.38 8.87 -5.01
N GLN A 13 -14.62 8.79 -6.11
CA GLN A 13 -13.36 8.02 -6.16
C GLN A 13 -12.14 8.81 -5.66
N LYS A 14 -12.32 10.10 -5.33
CA LYS A 14 -11.23 10.97 -4.88
C LYS A 14 -10.92 10.76 -3.40
N PRO A 15 -9.65 10.88 -3.01
CA PRO A 15 -9.25 10.92 -1.60
C PRO A 15 -10.04 11.97 -0.79
N PHE A 16 -10.34 11.63 0.45
CA PHE A 16 -11.14 12.50 1.31
C PHE A 16 -10.76 12.42 2.78
N TYR A 17 -11.06 13.52 3.50
CA TYR A 17 -11.02 13.57 4.94
C TYR A 17 -12.32 13.05 5.54
N VAL A 18 -12.21 12.38 6.67
CA VAL A 18 -13.34 12.01 7.56
C VAL A 18 -13.10 12.64 8.92
N ARG A 19 -14.15 13.20 9.52
CA ARG A 19 -14.08 13.83 10.85
C ARG A 19 -15.34 13.58 11.65
N LYS A 20 -15.19 13.35 12.97
CA LYS A 20 -16.30 13.27 13.93
C LYS A 20 -15.86 13.73 15.30
N GLU A 21 -16.49 14.77 15.85
CA GLU A 21 -16.40 15.06 17.28
C GLU A 21 -17.36 14.17 18.07
N PHE A 22 -16.92 13.71 19.25
CA PHE A 22 -17.70 12.92 20.17
C PHE A 22 -17.34 13.26 21.61
N ASP A 23 -18.30 13.06 22.54
CA ASP A 23 -18.15 13.42 23.94
C ASP A 23 -18.08 12.16 24.81
N VAL A 24 -17.03 12.05 25.61
CA VAL A 24 -16.81 10.98 26.57
C VAL A 24 -17.18 11.45 27.94
N LYS A 25 -18.26 10.90 28.52
CA LYS A 25 -18.87 11.40 29.76
C LYS A 25 -18.32 10.79 31.05
N LYS A 26 -17.55 9.70 30.93
CA LYS A 26 -17.04 8.92 32.05
C LYS A 26 -15.58 8.68 31.95
N GLU A 27 -14.91 8.33 33.02
CA GLU A 27 -13.53 7.93 33.05
C GLU A 27 -13.32 6.61 32.34
N ILE A 28 -12.37 6.58 31.42
CA ILE A 28 -12.03 5.41 30.56
C ILE A 28 -11.03 4.52 31.27
N VAL A 29 -11.27 3.20 31.25
CA VAL A 29 -10.31 2.18 31.68
C VAL A 29 -9.62 1.52 30.49
N LYS A 30 -10.33 1.41 29.35
CA LYS A 30 -9.78 0.86 28.10
C LYS A 30 -10.56 1.35 26.90
N ALA A 31 -9.85 1.73 25.84
CA ALA A 31 -10.47 2.11 24.58
C ALA A 31 -9.77 1.46 23.39
N ALA A 32 -10.54 1.02 22.40
CA ALA A 32 -10.03 0.43 21.18
C ALA A 32 -10.76 0.96 19.95
N ALA A 33 -10.02 1.18 18.87
CA ALA A 33 -10.55 1.49 17.55
C ALA A 33 -10.29 0.35 16.58
N TYR A 34 -11.32 -0.03 15.81
CA TYR A 34 -11.26 -0.97 14.71
C TYR A 34 -11.57 -0.19 13.45
N VAL A 35 -10.60 -0.10 12.54
CA VAL A 35 -10.64 0.88 11.44
C VAL A 35 -10.33 0.21 10.12
N CYS A 36 -11.11 0.53 9.11
CA CYS A 36 -10.84 0.15 7.74
C CYS A 36 -11.18 1.31 6.79
N GLY A 37 -10.26 1.65 5.91
CA GLY A 37 -10.47 2.57 4.78
C GLY A 37 -10.04 1.88 3.49
N LEU A 38 -10.92 1.78 2.52
CA LEU A 38 -10.61 1.16 1.24
C LEU A 38 -10.53 2.23 0.15
N GLY A 39 -9.37 2.37 -0.52
CA GLY A 39 -8.10 1.58 -0.57
C GLY A 39 -7.12 1.70 0.60
N GLN A 40 -6.84 2.89 1.15
CA GLN A 40 -5.88 3.09 2.25
C GLN A 40 -6.37 4.19 3.17
N PHE A 41 -5.92 4.16 4.42
CA PHE A 41 -6.27 5.20 5.37
C PHE A 41 -5.12 5.57 6.30
N ILE A 42 -5.21 6.79 6.86
CA ILE A 42 -4.41 7.26 7.99
C ILE A 42 -5.39 7.66 9.08
N PHE A 43 -5.25 7.06 10.27
CA PHE A 43 -6.18 7.29 11.39
C PHE A 43 -5.61 8.28 12.40
N HIS A 44 -6.43 9.22 12.81
CA HIS A 44 -6.10 10.30 13.75
C HIS A 44 -7.07 10.32 14.93
N LEU A 45 -6.55 10.71 16.07
CA LEU A 45 -7.34 11.00 17.28
C LEU A 45 -6.77 12.23 17.98
N ASN A 46 -7.60 13.22 18.27
CA ASN A 46 -7.24 14.45 19.00
C ASN A 46 -5.98 15.16 18.42
N GLY A 47 -5.90 15.24 17.10
CA GLY A 47 -4.80 15.94 16.40
C GLY A 47 -3.55 15.10 16.17
N GLN A 48 -3.53 13.82 16.57
CA GLN A 48 -2.38 12.94 16.45
C GLN A 48 -2.67 11.75 15.52
N LYS A 49 -1.70 11.33 14.70
CA LYS A 49 -1.74 10.03 14.03
C LYS A 49 -1.64 8.93 15.08
N VAL A 50 -2.56 7.96 15.06
CA VAL A 50 -2.74 7.00 16.15
C VAL A 50 -1.59 6.00 16.24
N ALA A 51 -0.96 5.66 15.13
CA ALA A 51 0.16 4.72 15.09
C ALA A 51 1.20 5.13 14.05
N ASP A 52 2.37 4.49 14.11
CA ASP A 52 3.46 4.65 13.15
C ASP A 52 3.28 3.80 11.86
N HIS A 53 2.06 3.35 11.61
CA HIS A 53 1.69 2.57 10.43
C HIS A 53 1.63 3.44 9.17
N GLU A 54 2.01 2.86 8.05
CA GLU A 54 1.87 3.44 6.72
C GLU A 54 1.03 2.53 5.83
N LEU A 55 0.27 3.11 4.91
CA LEU A 55 -0.49 2.40 3.87
C LEU A 55 -1.43 1.29 4.41
N ASP A 56 -2.04 1.51 5.58
CA ASP A 56 -3.07 0.63 6.13
C ASP A 56 -4.38 0.69 5.29
N PRO A 57 -5.15 -0.40 5.23
CA PRO A 57 -4.86 -1.74 5.69
C PRO A 57 -3.97 -2.51 4.71
N GLY A 58 -3.50 -3.69 5.14
CA GLY A 58 -2.76 -4.59 4.29
C GLY A 58 -3.54 -5.01 3.04
N TRP A 59 -2.84 -5.17 1.92
CA TRP A 59 -3.42 -5.54 0.64
C TRP A 59 -3.88 -7.00 0.61
N THR A 60 -5.15 -7.23 0.25
CA THR A 60 -5.78 -8.55 0.08
C THR A 60 -6.65 -8.57 -1.18
N ASN A 61 -7.21 -9.70 -1.53
CA ASN A 61 -8.30 -9.76 -2.51
C ASN A 61 -9.60 -9.27 -1.85
N TYR A 62 -9.95 -8.02 -2.08
CA TYR A 62 -11.07 -7.34 -1.42
C TYR A 62 -12.45 -7.92 -1.75
N ASP A 63 -12.59 -8.72 -2.81
CA ASP A 63 -13.84 -9.47 -3.07
C ASP A 63 -14.02 -10.63 -2.08
N LYS A 64 -12.94 -11.11 -1.46
CA LYS A 64 -12.92 -12.29 -0.60
C LYS A 64 -12.59 -11.97 0.86
N LYS A 65 -11.55 -11.18 1.11
CA LYS A 65 -11.10 -10.77 2.46
C LYS A 65 -10.73 -9.31 2.48
N ILE A 66 -11.12 -8.62 3.55
CA ILE A 66 -10.81 -7.22 3.80
C ILE A 66 -10.19 -7.13 5.19
N GLN A 67 -8.99 -6.60 5.27
CA GLN A 67 -8.35 -6.39 6.56
C GLN A 67 -8.82 -5.08 7.21
N TYR A 68 -9.04 -5.11 8.51
CA TYR A 68 -9.15 -3.92 9.34
C TYR A 68 -8.00 -3.89 10.36
N VAL A 69 -7.66 -2.69 10.82
CA VAL A 69 -6.61 -2.50 11.82
C VAL A 69 -7.25 -2.18 13.17
N LYS A 70 -6.76 -2.85 14.21
CA LYS A 70 -7.13 -2.60 15.59
C LYS A 70 -6.07 -1.76 16.27
N PHE A 71 -6.48 -0.65 16.85
CA PHE A 71 -5.63 0.26 17.62
C PHE A 71 -6.05 0.27 19.09
N ASP A 72 -5.10 0.19 20.00
CA ASP A 72 -5.32 0.59 21.39
C ASP A 72 -5.23 2.13 21.45
N ILE A 73 -6.32 2.77 21.85
CA ILE A 73 -6.44 4.23 21.91
C ILE A 73 -6.68 4.73 23.33
N THR A 74 -6.42 3.89 24.34
CA THR A 74 -6.71 4.17 25.75
C THR A 74 -6.08 5.47 26.20
N ASP A 75 -4.80 5.69 25.88
CA ASP A 75 -4.05 6.88 26.27
C ASP A 75 -4.32 8.12 25.39
N LEU A 76 -5.08 7.97 24.32
CA LEU A 76 -5.38 9.04 23.37
C LEU A 76 -6.77 9.63 23.54
N VAL A 77 -7.68 8.91 24.19
CA VAL A 77 -9.04 9.35 24.49
C VAL A 77 -9.12 9.87 25.93
N HIS A 78 -9.81 10.96 26.13
CA HIS A 78 -10.01 11.57 27.47
C HIS A 78 -11.46 11.92 27.72
N THR A 79 -11.82 12.15 29.00
CA THR A 79 -13.15 12.62 29.38
C THR A 79 -13.40 14.01 28.78
N GLY A 80 -14.61 14.24 28.27
CA GLY A 80 -15.01 15.43 27.54
C GLY A 80 -14.94 15.27 26.05
N LYS A 81 -14.76 16.37 25.33
CA LYS A 81 -14.71 16.37 23.84
C LYS A 81 -13.48 15.66 23.30
N ASN A 82 -13.69 14.83 22.31
CA ASN A 82 -12.67 14.18 21.50
C ASN A 82 -13.01 14.34 20.03
N VAL A 83 -12.02 14.20 19.16
CA VAL A 83 -12.21 14.19 17.71
C VAL A 83 -11.50 12.98 17.07
N LEU A 84 -12.27 12.20 16.35
CA LEU A 84 -11.79 11.17 15.44
C LEU A 84 -11.60 11.79 14.07
N GLY A 85 -10.50 11.45 13.40
CA GLY A 85 -10.24 11.84 12.02
C GLY A 85 -9.64 10.70 11.20
N ALA A 86 -9.90 10.70 9.90
CA ALA A 86 -9.20 9.82 8.98
C ALA A 86 -8.95 10.53 7.64
N GLU A 87 -7.83 10.16 7.01
CA GLU A 87 -7.54 10.46 5.61
C GLU A 87 -7.74 9.14 4.84
N VAL A 88 -8.50 9.15 3.74
CA VAL A 88 -8.81 7.95 2.94
C VAL A 88 -8.35 8.17 1.51
N GLY A 89 -7.64 7.20 0.94
CA GLY A 89 -7.06 7.29 -0.40
C GLY A 89 -7.21 6.01 -1.22
N ASN A 90 -6.75 6.05 -2.47
CA ASN A 90 -7.08 5.06 -3.50
C ASN A 90 -6.54 3.65 -3.21
N GLY A 91 -5.25 3.52 -2.87
CA GLY A 91 -4.60 2.22 -2.72
C GLY A 91 -4.83 1.30 -3.91
N TRP A 92 -5.03 0.01 -3.64
CA TRP A 92 -5.37 -1.00 -4.63
C TRP A 92 -6.88 -1.16 -4.89
N PHE A 93 -7.72 -0.43 -4.16
CA PHE A 93 -9.17 -0.60 -4.21
C PHE A 93 -9.83 0.13 -5.37
N ILE A 94 -9.39 1.35 -5.64
CA ILE A 94 -9.86 2.18 -6.77
C ILE A 94 -8.77 2.26 -7.82
N LYS A 95 -9.16 2.05 -9.08
CA LYS A 95 -8.29 2.15 -10.23
C LYS A 95 -8.28 3.60 -10.75
N GLU A 96 -7.11 4.21 -10.77
CA GLU A 96 -6.85 5.49 -11.44
C GLU A 96 -6.11 5.23 -12.76
N ASP A 97 -6.75 5.47 -13.90
CA ASP A 97 -6.22 5.12 -15.22
C ASP A 97 -5.45 6.24 -15.91
N GLU A 98 -5.76 7.51 -15.60
CA GLU A 98 -5.38 8.62 -16.47
C GLU A 98 -3.89 8.99 -16.43
N HIS A 99 -3.15 8.58 -15.39
CA HIS A 99 -1.80 9.07 -15.13
C HIS A 99 -0.75 7.97 -15.02
N TYR A 100 -1.13 6.72 -15.23
CA TYR A 100 -0.23 5.59 -15.18
C TYR A 100 -0.05 4.96 -16.54
N THR A 101 1.17 5.01 -17.05
CA THR A 101 1.58 4.26 -18.23
C THR A 101 2.54 3.14 -17.86
N PHE A 102 1.99 1.96 -17.65
CA PHE A 102 2.76 0.74 -17.69
C PHE A 102 2.72 0.23 -19.14
N SER A 103 3.79 0.37 -19.88
CA SER A 103 3.87 -0.14 -21.25
C SER A 103 4.93 -1.25 -21.33
N PHE A 104 4.48 -2.43 -21.66
CA PHE A 104 5.36 -3.49 -22.20
C PHE A 104 5.79 -3.13 -23.63
N PRO A 105 6.92 -3.72 -24.14
CA PRO A 105 7.43 -3.41 -25.46
C PRO A 105 6.43 -3.65 -26.59
N ALA A 106 6.75 -3.14 -27.76
CA ALA A 106 5.96 -2.96 -28.96
C ALA A 106 5.15 -4.14 -29.51
N PHE A 107 5.26 -5.33 -28.96
CA PHE A 107 4.45 -6.51 -29.34
C PHE A 107 3.23 -6.73 -28.43
N MET A 108 3.07 -5.95 -27.36
CA MET A 108 1.87 -5.92 -26.55
C MET A 108 1.16 -4.57 -26.74
N PRO A 109 -0.16 -4.54 -26.95
CA PRO A 109 -0.87 -3.29 -26.94
C PRO A 109 -0.67 -2.61 -25.58
N PRO A 110 -0.58 -1.27 -25.52
CA PRO A 110 -0.54 -0.56 -24.26
C PRO A 110 -1.71 -1.06 -23.41
N ASN A 111 -1.38 -1.75 -22.34
CA ASN A 111 -2.41 -2.25 -21.44
C ASN A 111 -2.67 -1.14 -20.40
N PRO A 112 -3.76 -0.40 -20.53
CA PRO A 112 -4.13 0.52 -19.49
C PRO A 112 -4.40 -0.32 -18.26
N ASN A 113 -3.57 -0.20 -17.25
CA ASN A 113 -3.72 -0.78 -15.93
C ASN A 113 -4.44 -2.16 -15.90
N PRO A 114 -3.73 -3.27 -15.71
CA PRO A 114 -4.33 -4.61 -15.74
C PRO A 114 -5.23 -4.90 -14.53
N TYR A 115 -5.36 -3.97 -13.57
CA TYR A 115 -6.10 -4.22 -12.35
C TYR A 115 -7.61 -4.07 -12.53
N LYS A 116 -8.35 -4.99 -11.92
CA LYS A 116 -9.77 -4.86 -11.71
C LYS A 116 -10.01 -3.84 -10.57
N PRO A 117 -10.84 -2.82 -10.75
CA PRO A 117 -11.32 -2.03 -9.62
C PRO A 117 -12.23 -2.91 -8.75
N PHE A 118 -12.10 -2.77 -7.43
CA PHE A 118 -12.92 -3.48 -6.45
C PHE A 118 -14.11 -2.64 -5.98
N GLY A 119 -14.05 -1.33 -6.12
CA GLY A 119 -15.10 -0.42 -5.72
C GLY A 119 -15.31 0.72 -6.72
N ASN A 120 -16.48 1.36 -6.62
CA ASN A 120 -16.86 2.52 -7.43
C ASN A 120 -16.60 3.84 -6.70
N GLU A 121 -16.36 3.79 -5.39
CA GLU A 121 -16.06 4.93 -4.53
C GLU A 121 -15.17 4.49 -3.36
N LEU A 122 -14.43 5.44 -2.78
CA LEU A 122 -13.65 5.20 -1.58
C LEU A 122 -14.58 5.12 -0.37
N VAL A 123 -14.31 4.19 0.54
CA VAL A 123 -15.16 3.94 1.70
C VAL A 123 -14.36 3.85 2.99
N PHE A 124 -15.00 4.22 4.10
CA PHE A 124 -14.42 4.17 5.44
C PHE A 124 -15.40 3.54 6.42
N ALA A 125 -14.90 2.73 7.34
CA ALA A 125 -15.66 2.19 8.45
C ALA A 125 -14.83 2.25 9.72
N VAL A 126 -15.46 2.53 10.83
CA VAL A 126 -14.83 2.59 12.15
C VAL A 126 -15.80 2.15 13.24
N LYS A 127 -15.26 1.39 14.20
CA LYS A 127 -15.91 1.02 15.45
C LYS A 127 -15.00 1.40 16.60
N LEU A 128 -15.43 2.32 17.45
CA LEU A 128 -14.78 2.61 18.72
C LEU A 128 -15.49 1.87 19.85
N ILE A 129 -14.72 1.24 20.74
CA ILE A 129 -15.24 0.65 21.97
C ILE A 129 -14.59 1.37 23.15
N LEU A 130 -15.39 1.99 23.98
CA LEU A 130 -14.99 2.74 25.17
C LEU A 130 -15.47 1.98 26.41
N ASN A 131 -14.56 1.47 27.22
CA ASN A 131 -14.89 0.80 28.49
C ASN A 131 -14.59 1.75 29.65
N TYR A 132 -15.57 1.91 30.54
CA TYR A 132 -15.52 2.84 31.63
C TYR A 132 -15.21 2.20 32.98
N VAL A 133 -14.67 2.98 33.91
CA VAL A 133 -14.33 2.51 35.27
C VAL A 133 -15.53 1.92 36.02
N ASP A 134 -16.76 2.40 35.73
CA ASP A 134 -18.00 1.86 36.34
C ASP A 134 -18.45 0.49 35.74
N GLY A 135 -17.64 -0.10 34.85
CA GLY A 135 -17.94 -1.37 34.21
C GLY A 135 -18.89 -1.29 33.02
N THR A 136 -19.38 -0.10 32.66
CA THR A 136 -20.20 0.10 31.45
C THR A 136 -19.30 0.25 30.21
N ALA A 137 -19.88 0.06 29.04
CA ALA A 137 -19.20 0.28 27.76
C ALA A 137 -20.09 1.06 26.80
N GLU A 138 -19.45 1.84 25.93
CA GLU A 138 -20.08 2.54 24.81
C GLU A 138 -19.42 2.15 23.50
N THR A 139 -20.21 2.07 22.43
CA THR A 139 -19.69 1.79 21.09
C THR A 139 -20.16 2.89 20.14
N LEU A 140 -19.20 3.46 19.40
CA LEU A 140 -19.47 4.43 18.33
C LEU A 140 -19.15 3.76 17.00
N PHE A 141 -20.05 3.92 16.02
CA PHE A 141 -19.88 3.48 14.65
C PHE A 141 -19.94 4.68 13.71
N ALA A 142 -19.37 4.52 12.51
CA ALA A 142 -19.54 5.49 11.44
C ALA A 142 -21.01 5.58 11.02
N ASP A 143 -21.49 6.79 10.79
CA ASP A 143 -22.84 7.11 10.33
C ASP A 143 -22.87 8.43 9.52
N GLU A 144 -24.06 8.85 9.09
CA GLU A 144 -24.27 10.08 8.32
C GLU A 144 -23.98 11.38 9.10
N THR A 145 -23.71 11.31 10.37
CA THR A 145 -23.32 12.48 11.19
C THR A 145 -21.82 12.78 11.12
N PHE A 146 -21.04 11.89 10.50
CA PHE A 146 -19.64 12.15 10.19
C PHE A 146 -19.52 13.22 9.11
N LYS A 147 -18.48 14.03 9.19
CA LYS A 147 -18.16 15.07 8.22
C LYS A 147 -17.08 14.59 7.26
N VAL A 148 -17.24 14.94 5.98
CA VAL A 148 -16.30 14.60 4.90
C VAL A 148 -15.95 15.82 4.06
N LYS A 149 -14.72 15.86 3.56
CA LYS A 149 -14.20 16.92 2.70
C LYS A 149 -13.17 16.36 1.73
N GLU A 150 -13.09 16.90 0.54
CA GLU A 150 -12.05 16.54 -0.43
C GLU A 150 -10.65 16.74 0.17
N HIS A 151 -9.76 15.77 -0.07
CA HIS A 151 -8.40 15.74 0.43
C HIS A 151 -7.45 16.55 -0.49
N PRO A 152 -6.36 17.15 0.02
CA PRO A 152 -5.35 17.81 -0.81
C PRO A 152 -4.59 16.86 -1.76
N VAL A 153 -4.52 15.56 -1.46
CA VAL A 153 -4.14 14.57 -2.48
C VAL A 153 -5.32 14.38 -3.41
N THR A 154 -5.22 14.92 -4.62
CA THR A 154 -6.29 14.90 -5.63
C THR A 154 -6.20 13.68 -6.55
N MET A 155 -5.03 13.05 -6.61
CA MET A 155 -4.76 11.80 -7.33
C MET A 155 -3.68 11.02 -6.57
N SER A 156 -3.86 9.74 -6.42
CA SER A 156 -2.80 8.81 -6.00
C SER A 156 -2.90 7.49 -6.79
N ASN A 157 -1.75 6.86 -7.00
CA ASN A 157 -1.63 5.66 -7.81
C ASN A 157 -0.67 4.70 -7.13
N VAL A 158 -1.01 3.43 -7.05
CA VAL A 158 -0.21 2.39 -6.40
C VAL A 158 1.22 2.25 -6.94
N TYR A 159 1.49 2.79 -8.11
CA TYR A 159 2.79 2.74 -8.77
C TYR A 159 3.73 3.91 -8.43
N GLY A 160 3.32 4.82 -7.54
CA GLY A 160 4.18 5.87 -7.00
C GLY A 160 3.87 7.28 -7.48
N SER A 161 2.79 7.49 -8.22
CA SER A 161 2.34 8.84 -8.58
C SER A 161 1.35 9.36 -7.57
N GLU A 162 1.53 10.62 -7.14
CA GLU A 162 0.62 11.34 -6.25
C GLU A 162 0.61 12.82 -6.60
N THR A 163 -0.58 13.43 -6.70
CA THR A 163 -0.75 14.86 -6.90
C THR A 163 -1.31 15.50 -5.65
N TYR A 164 -0.60 16.47 -5.10
CA TYR A 164 -0.95 17.21 -3.91
C TYR A 164 -1.22 18.69 -4.25
N CYS A 165 -2.40 19.16 -3.93
CA CYS A 165 -2.82 20.55 -4.06
C CYS A 165 -2.90 21.20 -2.66
N ALA A 166 -1.90 21.99 -2.29
CA ALA A 166 -1.79 22.55 -0.96
C ALA A 166 -2.92 23.53 -0.60
N GLU A 167 -3.60 24.13 -1.59
CA GLU A 167 -4.77 24.97 -1.36
C GLU A 167 -5.92 24.24 -0.68
N LEU A 168 -6.07 22.94 -0.92
CA LEU A 168 -7.13 22.11 -0.33
C LEU A 168 -6.82 21.68 1.09
N ASN A 169 -5.61 21.94 1.60
CA ASN A 169 -5.20 21.50 2.92
C ASN A 169 -5.99 22.19 4.04
N GLN A 170 -6.60 21.38 4.89
CA GLN A 170 -7.44 21.86 6.02
C GLN A 170 -6.61 21.87 7.31
N LYS A 171 -5.81 22.92 7.53
CA LYS A 171 -4.94 23.01 8.73
C LYS A 171 -5.75 22.86 10.03
N GLY A 172 -5.39 21.89 10.87
CA GLY A 172 -6.04 21.63 12.17
C GLY A 172 -7.36 20.85 12.08
N TRP A 173 -7.71 20.30 10.95
CA TRP A 173 -8.96 19.58 10.70
C TRP A 173 -9.25 18.43 11.70
N ASN A 174 -8.21 17.82 12.24
CA ASN A 174 -8.29 16.70 13.18
C ASN A 174 -8.21 17.15 14.66
N ARG A 175 -8.42 18.44 14.95
CA ARG A 175 -8.44 19.01 16.30
C ARG A 175 -9.87 19.32 16.73
N ILE A 176 -10.08 19.35 18.06
CA ILE A 176 -11.32 19.75 18.68
C ILE A 176 -11.61 21.23 18.35
N ASP A 177 -12.89 21.56 18.23
CA ASP A 177 -13.38 22.89 17.89
C ASP A 177 -12.92 23.45 16.54
N PHE A 178 -12.50 22.58 15.60
CA PHE A 178 -12.30 22.97 14.19
C PHE A 178 -13.66 23.28 13.56
N ASP A 179 -13.76 24.37 12.82
CA ASP A 179 -14.99 24.74 12.10
C ASP A 179 -15.16 23.84 10.86
N ASP A 180 -16.02 22.84 10.97
CA ASP A 180 -16.41 21.93 9.90
C ASP A 180 -17.79 22.22 9.31
N SER A 181 -18.33 23.43 9.53
CA SER A 181 -19.66 23.85 9.04
C SER A 181 -19.80 23.75 7.52
N GLU A 182 -18.71 23.99 6.78
CA GLU A 182 -18.64 23.87 5.31
C GLU A 182 -18.39 22.43 4.84
N TRP A 183 -18.19 21.48 5.73
CA TRP A 183 -18.00 20.08 5.37
C TRP A 183 -19.36 19.40 5.14
N LYS A 184 -19.39 18.49 4.16
CA LYS A 184 -20.60 17.69 3.91
C LYS A 184 -20.75 16.61 4.96
N ASN A 185 -21.96 16.16 5.16
CA ASN A 185 -22.21 14.92 5.88
C ASN A 185 -21.78 13.73 5.01
N ALA A 186 -21.27 12.68 5.65
CA ALA A 186 -20.96 11.43 4.99
C ALA A 186 -22.22 10.76 4.44
N VAL A 187 -22.04 9.99 3.38
CA VAL A 187 -23.08 9.14 2.80
C VAL A 187 -22.88 7.72 3.33
N VAL A 188 -23.92 7.13 3.91
CA VAL A 188 -23.90 5.70 4.25
C VAL A 188 -24.02 4.89 2.97
N VAL A 189 -23.03 4.06 2.71
CA VAL A 189 -22.97 3.21 1.50
C VAL A 189 -24.04 2.12 1.60
N THR A 190 -24.79 1.93 0.51
CA THR A 190 -25.85 0.92 0.47
C THR A 190 -25.30 -0.49 0.57
N GLU A 191 -26.12 -1.44 1.04
CA GLU A 191 -25.69 -2.84 1.11
C GLU A 191 -25.27 -3.38 -0.27
N GLN A 192 -25.86 -2.90 -1.35
CA GLN A 192 -25.54 -3.31 -2.72
C GLN A 192 -24.12 -2.87 -3.13
N ASP A 193 -23.74 -1.65 -2.77
CA ASP A 193 -22.46 -1.02 -3.17
C ASP A 193 -21.34 -1.25 -2.16
N ALA A 194 -21.68 -1.70 -0.95
CA ALA A 194 -20.70 -1.98 0.10
C ALA A 194 -19.71 -3.08 -0.31
N PRO A 195 -18.44 -2.99 0.12
CA PRO A 195 -17.45 -4.05 -0.06
C PRO A 195 -17.96 -5.40 0.45
N LYS A 196 -17.71 -6.47 -0.32
CA LYS A 196 -18.30 -7.81 -0.08
C LYS A 196 -17.38 -8.77 0.66
N GLY A 197 -16.06 -8.51 0.67
CA GLY A 197 -15.11 -9.38 1.33
C GLY A 197 -15.38 -9.50 2.83
N GLU A 198 -15.08 -10.67 3.39
CA GLU A 198 -15.17 -10.91 4.83
C GLU A 198 -14.13 -10.05 5.57
N LEU A 199 -14.56 -9.32 6.60
CA LEU A 199 -13.67 -8.53 7.45
C LEU A 199 -12.84 -9.44 8.35
N ILE A 200 -11.53 -9.19 8.39
CA ILE A 200 -10.58 -9.88 9.26
C ILE A 200 -9.61 -8.88 9.90
N GLU A 201 -9.19 -9.12 11.13
CA GLU A 201 -8.16 -8.32 11.78
C GLU A 201 -6.81 -8.48 11.07
N GLN A 202 -6.12 -7.40 10.79
CA GLN A 202 -4.75 -7.42 10.26
C GLN A 202 -3.81 -8.05 11.30
N PHE A 203 -3.12 -9.11 10.92
CA PHE A 203 -2.26 -9.88 11.83
C PHE A 203 -0.78 -9.85 11.45
N GLN A 204 -0.46 -9.52 10.20
CA GLN A 204 0.91 -9.33 9.73
C GLN A 204 1.47 -7.98 10.23
N PRO A 205 2.79 -7.82 10.27
CA PRO A 205 3.41 -6.56 10.62
C PRO A 205 2.93 -5.42 9.70
N ALA A 206 2.56 -4.29 10.30
CA ALA A 206 2.27 -3.08 9.54
C ALA A 206 3.51 -2.59 8.79
N ILE A 207 3.30 -1.86 7.71
CA ILE A 207 4.36 -1.11 7.06
C ILE A 207 4.75 0.03 7.98
N LYS A 208 6.07 0.22 8.18
CA LYS A 208 6.61 1.32 9.01
C LYS A 208 7.77 2.00 8.32
N VAL A 209 8.02 3.26 8.70
CA VAL A 209 9.28 3.93 8.38
C VAL A 209 10.40 3.24 9.16
N ILE A 210 11.42 2.76 8.44
CA ILE A 210 12.56 2.04 9.02
C ILE A 210 13.83 2.89 9.03
N CYS A 211 13.96 3.85 8.11
CA CYS A 211 15.10 4.74 8.02
C CYS A 211 14.73 6.00 7.21
N SER A 212 15.45 7.10 7.45
CA SER A 212 15.27 8.35 6.70
C SER A 212 16.59 8.77 6.06
N TYR A 213 16.53 9.21 4.82
CA TYR A 213 17.67 9.65 4.02
C TYR A 213 17.42 11.06 3.50
N SER A 214 18.36 11.97 3.65
CA SER A 214 18.31 13.30 3.06
C SER A 214 18.97 13.29 1.69
N ALA A 215 18.22 13.65 0.65
CA ALA A 215 18.73 13.73 -0.70
C ALA A 215 19.69 14.93 -0.86
N LYS A 216 20.77 14.74 -1.60
CA LYS A 216 21.77 15.77 -1.88
C LYS A 216 21.67 16.17 -3.35
N TYR A 217 21.71 17.49 -3.61
CA TYR A 217 21.84 18.02 -4.97
C TYR A 217 23.13 17.50 -5.62
N VAL A 218 23.03 17.09 -6.86
CA VAL A 218 24.17 16.59 -7.65
C VAL A 218 24.51 17.55 -8.79
N HIS A 219 23.58 17.82 -9.68
CA HIS A 219 23.74 18.72 -10.83
C HIS A 219 22.38 19.06 -11.45
N THR A 220 22.38 19.98 -12.42
CA THR A 220 21.21 20.28 -13.26
C THR A 220 21.42 19.77 -14.68
N VAL A 221 20.44 19.10 -15.25
CA VAL A 221 20.44 18.60 -16.62
C VAL A 221 19.08 18.74 -17.27
N SER A 222 19.04 19.28 -18.49
CA SER A 222 17.80 19.48 -19.26
C SER A 222 16.70 20.21 -18.49
N GLY A 223 17.06 21.23 -17.68
CA GLY A 223 16.12 22.00 -16.88
C GLY A 223 15.64 21.34 -15.60
N ARG A 224 16.21 20.18 -15.22
CA ARG A 224 15.87 19.44 -14.00
C ARG A 224 17.03 19.39 -13.03
N ASP A 225 16.75 19.65 -11.77
CA ASP A 225 17.70 19.51 -10.68
C ASP A 225 17.73 18.06 -10.21
N ILE A 226 18.90 17.43 -10.24
CA ILE A 226 19.09 16.03 -9.87
C ILE A 226 19.57 15.94 -8.42
N TYR A 227 18.88 15.08 -7.65
CA TYR A 227 19.20 14.79 -6.26
C TYR A 227 19.49 13.30 -6.08
N ASP A 228 20.49 12.96 -5.24
CA ASP A 228 20.86 11.61 -4.85
C ASP A 228 20.51 11.36 -3.38
N LEU A 229 19.67 10.39 -3.12
CA LEU A 229 19.31 9.93 -1.78
C LEU A 229 20.44 9.11 -1.11
N GLY A 230 21.40 8.64 -1.90
CA GLY A 230 22.52 7.82 -1.43
C GLY A 230 22.18 6.33 -1.25
N GLN A 231 20.90 5.97 -1.21
CA GLN A 231 20.40 4.61 -1.05
C GLN A 231 19.17 4.39 -1.93
N ASN A 232 19.09 3.22 -2.60
CA ASN A 232 17.87 2.79 -3.29
C ASN A 232 16.88 2.21 -2.28
N VAL A 233 15.67 2.76 -2.20
CA VAL A 233 14.66 2.40 -1.20
C VAL A 233 13.25 2.40 -1.80
N SER A 234 12.34 1.68 -1.16
CA SER A 234 10.91 1.96 -1.24
C SER A 234 10.54 2.90 -0.11
N GLY A 235 9.88 4.01 -0.37
CA GLY A 235 9.72 5.01 0.67
C GLY A 235 8.62 6.04 0.44
N MET A 236 8.37 6.82 1.50
CA MET A 236 7.53 8.00 1.47
C MET A 236 8.40 9.22 1.21
N LEU A 237 8.04 10.02 0.22
CA LEU A 237 8.73 11.28 -0.05
C LEU A 237 8.20 12.36 0.89
N LYS A 238 9.12 13.13 1.48
CA LYS A 238 8.83 14.32 2.27
C LYS A 238 9.67 15.47 1.79
N LEU A 239 9.05 16.64 1.63
CA LEU A 239 9.74 17.85 1.21
C LEU A 239 9.03 19.11 1.73
N SER A 240 9.79 20.20 1.84
CA SER A 240 9.27 21.56 2.00
C SER A 240 9.49 22.35 0.72
N TYR A 241 8.48 23.11 0.32
CA TYR A 241 8.51 23.89 -0.92
C TYR A 241 7.76 25.20 -0.79
N ARG A 242 8.06 26.16 -1.65
CA ARG A 242 7.33 27.44 -1.78
C ARG A 242 7.35 27.94 -3.21
N GLY A 243 6.55 28.95 -3.50
CA GLY A 243 6.48 29.63 -4.79
C GLY A 243 5.28 30.57 -4.82
N LYS A 244 4.84 30.93 -6.00
CA LYS A 244 3.56 31.64 -6.20
C LYS A 244 2.42 30.62 -6.22
N LYS A 245 1.26 31.02 -5.72
CA LYS A 245 0.06 30.17 -5.79
C LYS A 245 -0.18 29.67 -7.21
N GLY A 246 -0.34 28.35 -7.34
CA GLY A 246 -0.49 27.68 -8.63
C GLY A 246 0.83 27.26 -9.30
N ASP A 247 2.00 27.64 -8.78
CA ASP A 247 3.27 27.05 -9.21
C ASP A 247 3.25 25.54 -8.97
N VAL A 248 3.90 24.80 -9.87
CA VAL A 248 3.91 23.33 -9.83
C VAL A 248 5.35 22.82 -9.73
N ILE A 249 5.56 21.88 -8.85
CA ILE A 249 6.82 21.16 -8.68
C ILE A 249 6.58 19.70 -9.04
N TYR A 250 7.33 19.20 -10.01
CA TYR A 250 7.31 17.81 -10.46
C TYR A 250 8.56 17.11 -9.95
N ILE A 251 8.38 15.91 -9.37
CA ILE A 251 9.46 15.09 -8.84
C ILE A 251 9.37 13.71 -9.45
N TYR A 252 10.43 13.32 -10.16
CA TYR A 252 10.53 12.04 -10.88
C TYR A 252 11.52 11.13 -10.17
N PRO A 253 11.07 10.09 -9.43
CA PRO A 253 11.95 9.12 -8.80
C PRO A 253 12.51 8.12 -9.83
N ALA A 254 13.75 7.66 -9.62
CA ALA A 254 14.33 6.56 -10.40
C ALA A 254 15.44 5.85 -9.61
N GLU A 255 15.71 4.60 -9.97
CA GLU A 255 16.79 3.80 -9.36
C GLU A 255 18.18 4.22 -9.86
N LYS A 256 18.28 4.72 -11.08
CA LYS A 256 19.54 5.08 -11.73
C LYS A 256 19.41 6.31 -12.61
N LEU A 257 20.55 6.85 -13.00
CA LEU A 257 20.66 7.88 -14.02
C LEU A 257 20.99 7.26 -15.39
N ASN A 258 20.52 7.90 -16.46
CA ASN A 258 20.91 7.58 -17.83
C ASN A 258 22.30 8.19 -18.17
N GLU A 259 22.80 7.94 -19.38
CA GLU A 259 24.11 8.43 -19.83
C GLU A 259 24.22 9.97 -19.84
N ALA A 260 23.09 10.68 -19.98
CA ALA A 260 23.05 12.14 -19.92
C ALA A 260 23.02 12.68 -18.49
N GLY A 261 22.99 11.82 -17.48
CA GLY A 261 22.90 12.19 -16.06
C GLY A 261 21.49 12.55 -15.59
N ASN A 262 20.44 12.33 -16.39
CA ASN A 262 19.05 12.48 -15.97
C ASN A 262 18.51 11.17 -15.39
N VAL A 263 17.43 11.24 -14.63
CA VAL A 263 16.74 10.03 -14.11
C VAL A 263 16.31 9.12 -15.25
N ASP A 264 16.52 7.81 -15.07
CA ASP A 264 16.11 6.77 -16.01
C ASP A 264 14.90 6.02 -15.47
N GLN A 265 13.72 6.35 -16.01
CA GLN A 265 12.46 5.65 -15.70
C GLN A 265 12.15 4.54 -16.72
N VAL A 266 13.12 4.17 -17.57
CA VAL A 266 12.97 3.12 -18.58
C VAL A 266 13.80 1.90 -18.16
N ALA A 267 13.16 0.78 -17.87
CA ALA A 267 13.84 -0.46 -17.58
C ALA A 267 14.26 -1.17 -18.87
N LYS A 268 15.48 -0.93 -19.34
CA LYS A 268 16.13 -1.65 -20.48
C LYS A 268 15.23 -1.85 -21.70
N ASN A 269 14.53 -0.82 -22.16
CA ASN A 269 13.59 -0.87 -23.29
C ASN A 269 12.35 -1.77 -23.09
N TRP A 270 12.09 -2.24 -21.86
CA TRP A 270 11.01 -3.19 -21.61
C TRP A 270 9.78 -2.56 -20.96
N VAL A 271 9.96 -1.65 -20.01
CA VAL A 271 8.85 -1.03 -19.28
C VAL A 271 9.15 0.44 -19.04
N THR A 272 8.20 1.30 -19.37
CA THR A 272 8.23 2.70 -18.97
C THR A 272 7.28 2.89 -17.80
N VAL A 273 7.78 3.41 -16.69
CA VAL A 273 6.98 3.75 -15.52
C VAL A 273 6.95 5.27 -15.42
N GLY A 274 5.85 5.88 -15.79
CA GLY A 274 5.66 7.33 -15.72
C GLY A 274 5.39 7.82 -14.29
N ASN A 275 6.28 7.54 -13.33
CA ASN A 275 6.12 8.00 -11.95
C ASN A 275 6.42 9.48 -11.84
N CYS A 276 5.47 10.25 -11.32
CA CYS A 276 5.63 11.66 -11.05
C CYS A 276 4.86 12.03 -9.77
N ILE A 277 5.55 12.65 -8.83
CA ILE A 277 4.94 13.27 -7.68
C ILE A 277 4.80 14.76 -8.01
N THR A 278 3.58 15.29 -7.89
CA THR A 278 3.24 16.67 -8.26
C THR A 278 2.79 17.43 -7.04
N CYS A 279 3.46 18.54 -6.72
CA CYS A 279 3.09 19.45 -5.64
C CYS A 279 2.67 20.79 -6.22
N ILE A 280 1.43 21.23 -5.93
CA ILE A 280 0.88 22.53 -6.36
C ILE A 280 0.90 23.48 -5.18
N VAL A 281 1.52 24.64 -5.36
CA VAL A 281 1.63 25.68 -4.34
C VAL A 281 0.26 26.29 -4.04
N GLY A 282 -0.13 26.34 -2.77
CA GLY A 282 -1.44 26.84 -2.32
C GLY A 282 -1.43 28.29 -1.83
N GLU A 283 -0.29 28.79 -1.34
CA GLU A 283 -0.13 30.15 -0.78
C GLU A 283 1.17 30.78 -1.28
N ASP A 284 1.12 32.06 -1.65
CA ASP A 284 2.27 32.84 -2.13
C ASP A 284 3.40 32.88 -1.10
N ASP A 285 4.62 32.62 -1.56
CA ASP A 285 5.89 32.80 -0.86
C ASP A 285 5.96 32.15 0.55
N THR A 286 5.00 31.25 0.85
CA THR A 286 4.91 30.54 2.13
C THR A 286 5.50 29.14 2.00
N TRP A 287 6.38 28.74 2.94
CA TRP A 287 6.87 27.35 3.01
C TRP A 287 5.73 26.41 3.37
N GLN A 288 5.54 25.41 2.53
CA GLN A 288 4.52 24.36 2.65
C GLN A 288 5.20 23.01 2.71
N ASP A 289 4.68 22.13 3.55
CA ASP A 289 5.22 20.79 3.71
C ASP A 289 4.32 19.78 2.99
N TYR A 290 4.97 18.88 2.30
CA TYR A 290 4.36 17.70 1.70
C TYR A 290 5.00 16.43 2.23
N ARG A 291 4.19 15.42 2.46
CA ARG A 291 4.58 14.04 2.70
C ARG A 291 3.63 13.13 1.94
N MET A 292 4.18 12.17 1.21
CA MET A 292 3.39 11.12 0.55
C MET A 292 2.43 10.44 1.52
N ARG A 293 1.25 10.00 1.04
CA ARG A 293 0.20 9.42 1.90
C ARG A 293 -0.32 8.08 1.43
N PHE A 294 -0.74 7.97 0.16
CA PHE A 294 -1.50 6.82 -0.33
C PHE A 294 -0.76 6.01 -1.40
N THR A 295 0.53 6.20 -1.50
CA THR A 295 1.44 5.45 -2.36
C THR A 295 2.86 5.58 -1.81
N TYR A 296 3.83 4.96 -2.48
CA TYR A 296 5.25 5.11 -2.15
C TYR A 296 6.06 5.26 -3.43
N PHE A 297 7.21 5.89 -3.36
CA PHE A 297 8.19 5.88 -4.43
C PHE A 297 9.14 4.67 -4.25
N ALA A 298 9.80 4.26 -5.35
CA ALA A 298 10.97 3.41 -5.25
C ALA A 298 12.08 4.01 -6.13
N GLY A 299 13.28 4.14 -5.55
CA GLY A 299 14.40 4.75 -6.24
C GLY A 299 15.47 5.28 -5.31
N ARG A 300 16.54 5.78 -5.93
CA ARG A 300 17.67 6.46 -5.29
C ARG A 300 17.77 7.92 -5.72
N TYR A 301 17.42 8.22 -6.97
CA TYR A 301 17.57 9.55 -7.55
C TYR A 301 16.21 10.22 -7.74
N PHE A 302 16.21 11.56 -7.64
CA PHE A 302 15.05 12.37 -7.97
C PHE A 302 15.48 13.44 -8.99
N ALA A 303 14.72 13.58 -10.07
CA ALA A 303 14.76 14.77 -10.90
C ALA A 303 13.62 15.70 -10.49
N VAL A 304 13.95 16.95 -10.25
CA VAL A 304 13.00 17.98 -9.86
C VAL A 304 12.87 18.98 -11.01
N GLU A 305 11.64 19.19 -11.46
CA GLU A 305 11.27 20.18 -12.47
C GLU A 305 10.31 21.19 -11.84
N LYS A 306 10.50 22.45 -12.11
CA LYS A 306 9.71 23.56 -11.57
C LYS A 306 9.01 24.30 -12.69
N SER A 307 7.73 24.63 -12.53
CA SER A 307 6.96 25.39 -13.52
C SER A 307 7.40 26.85 -13.66
N SER A 308 8.09 27.37 -12.66
CA SER A 308 8.56 28.77 -12.64
C SER A 308 9.85 28.88 -11.82
N GLU A 309 10.58 29.99 -12.01
CA GLU A 309 11.77 30.32 -11.22
C GLU A 309 11.45 30.72 -9.77
N SER A 310 10.20 31.11 -9.49
CA SER A 310 9.75 31.42 -8.14
C SER A 310 9.57 30.19 -7.28
N ALA A 311 9.46 28.99 -7.87
CA ALA A 311 9.32 27.75 -7.15
C ALA A 311 10.66 27.30 -6.56
N GLU A 312 10.68 27.07 -5.26
CA GLU A 312 11.85 26.65 -4.51
C GLU A 312 11.54 25.37 -3.73
N ILE A 313 12.56 24.53 -3.55
CA ILE A 313 12.50 23.32 -2.73
C ILE A 313 13.58 23.40 -1.67
N LYS A 314 13.24 22.91 -0.49
CA LYS A 314 14.10 22.69 0.64
C LYS A 314 13.86 21.29 1.20
N ASP A 315 14.92 20.62 1.64
CA ASP A 315 14.86 19.38 2.42
C ASP A 315 14.07 18.24 1.77
N ILE A 316 14.58 17.67 0.70
CA ILE A 316 14.04 16.43 0.13
C ILE A 316 14.48 15.24 0.98
N ILE A 317 13.52 14.52 1.58
CA ILE A 317 13.76 13.37 2.45
C ILE A 317 13.00 12.16 1.91
N GLY A 318 13.70 11.03 1.75
CA GLY A 318 13.11 9.73 1.52
C GLY A 318 13.02 8.93 2.82
N GLU A 319 11.82 8.65 3.28
CA GLU A 319 11.56 7.80 4.45
C GLU A 319 11.35 6.36 3.96
N SER A 320 12.38 5.52 4.10
CA SER A 320 12.32 4.09 3.72
C SER A 320 11.28 3.36 4.53
N ILE A 321 10.41 2.59 3.86
CA ILE A 321 9.31 1.84 4.49
C ILE A 321 9.43 0.34 4.25
N SER A 322 8.99 -0.47 5.20
CA SER A 322 8.91 -1.93 5.06
C SER A 322 7.94 -2.55 6.07
N SER A 323 7.37 -3.69 5.72
CA SER A 323 6.73 -4.62 6.67
C SER A 323 7.74 -5.57 7.32
N ALA A 324 8.94 -5.73 6.73
CA ALA A 324 10.03 -6.59 7.24
C ALA A 324 11.00 -5.78 8.13
N TRP A 325 10.47 -4.98 9.05
CA TRP A 325 11.28 -4.10 9.90
C TRP A 325 11.91 -4.81 11.10
N LYS A 326 11.41 -5.98 11.49
CA LYS A 326 11.94 -6.74 12.63
C LYS A 326 13.09 -7.65 12.18
N THR A 327 14.29 -7.39 12.69
CA THR A 327 15.50 -8.18 12.43
C THR A 327 15.58 -9.36 13.39
N ASP A 328 15.82 -10.57 12.87
CA ASP A 328 16.00 -11.81 13.64
C ASP A 328 17.45 -12.29 13.62
N GLY A 329 18.19 -12.01 12.56
CA GLY A 329 19.56 -12.46 12.39
C GLY A 329 20.54 -11.33 12.09
N THR A 330 21.80 -11.55 12.46
CA THR A 330 22.91 -10.67 12.13
C THR A 330 24.04 -11.47 11.50
N PHE A 331 24.79 -10.84 10.59
CA PHE A 331 25.91 -11.47 9.92
C PHE A 331 27.20 -10.66 10.16
N HIS A 332 28.27 -11.34 10.57
CA HIS A 332 29.59 -10.76 10.74
C HIS A 332 30.63 -11.63 10.04
N CYS A 333 31.55 -11.00 9.34
CA CYS A 333 32.64 -11.66 8.64
C CYS A 333 33.82 -10.71 8.52
N ASP A 334 35.05 -11.23 8.58
CA ASP A 334 36.28 -10.44 8.41
C ASP A 334 36.48 -9.98 6.98
N ASP A 335 35.91 -10.69 6.00
CA ASP A 335 35.87 -10.25 4.61
C ASP A 335 34.70 -9.31 4.37
N THR A 336 35.02 -8.02 4.25
CA THR A 336 34.03 -6.95 4.07
C THR A 336 33.13 -7.13 2.85
N ARG A 337 33.56 -7.88 1.81
CA ARG A 337 32.75 -8.15 0.61
C ARG A 337 31.48 -8.94 0.95
N TYR A 338 31.59 -9.93 1.86
CA TYR A 338 30.41 -10.69 2.29
C TYR A 338 29.47 -9.85 3.12
N VAL A 339 29.99 -8.94 3.97
CA VAL A 339 29.16 -7.99 4.72
C VAL A 339 28.40 -7.06 3.76
N GLN A 340 29.07 -6.53 2.75
CA GLN A 340 28.44 -5.68 1.72
C GLN A 340 27.37 -6.42 0.93
N ILE A 341 27.59 -7.71 0.60
CA ILE A 341 26.57 -8.55 -0.06
C ILE A 341 25.36 -8.74 0.86
N TYR A 342 25.60 -9.02 2.16
CA TYR A 342 24.52 -9.15 3.13
C TYR A 342 23.68 -7.86 3.20
N ASP A 343 24.33 -6.70 3.31
CA ASP A 343 23.68 -5.40 3.37
C ASP A 343 22.86 -5.11 2.10
N LEU A 344 23.38 -5.44 0.92
CA LEU A 344 22.66 -5.28 -0.35
C LEU A 344 21.39 -6.14 -0.38
N VAL A 345 21.49 -7.40 0.06
CA VAL A 345 20.34 -8.32 0.12
C VAL A 345 19.33 -7.82 1.15
N GLU A 346 19.77 -7.37 2.31
CA GLU A 346 18.88 -6.82 3.35
C GLU A 346 18.10 -5.61 2.83
N LYS A 347 18.78 -4.67 2.14
CA LYS A 347 18.13 -3.50 1.54
C LYS A 347 17.12 -3.88 0.45
N ALA A 348 17.43 -4.89 -0.37
CA ALA A 348 16.50 -5.40 -1.36
C ALA A 348 15.26 -6.06 -0.72
N VAL A 349 15.44 -6.82 0.37
CA VAL A 349 14.35 -7.40 1.16
C VAL A 349 13.46 -6.31 1.75
N GLU A 350 14.04 -5.30 2.40
CA GLU A 350 13.31 -4.18 2.97
C GLU A 350 12.49 -3.44 1.92
N ALA A 351 13.06 -3.18 0.74
CA ALA A 351 12.40 -2.45 -0.33
C ALA A 351 11.25 -3.23 -0.99
N ASN A 352 11.26 -4.58 -0.93
CA ASN A 352 10.27 -5.44 -1.56
C ASN A 352 9.20 -5.96 -0.57
N MET A 353 9.28 -5.63 0.72
CA MET A 353 8.28 -6.03 1.71
C MET A 353 7.36 -4.86 2.07
N VAL A 354 6.40 -4.58 1.19
CA VAL A 354 5.40 -3.52 1.37
C VAL A 354 4.00 -4.14 1.33
N SER A 355 3.52 -4.61 2.48
CA SER A 355 2.29 -5.40 2.66
C SER A 355 2.33 -6.81 2.06
N ILE A 356 3.03 -6.97 0.95
CA ILE A 356 3.28 -8.21 0.22
C ILE A 356 4.78 -8.32 -0.07
N HIS A 357 5.20 -9.45 -0.61
CA HIS A 357 6.53 -9.59 -1.21
C HIS A 357 6.43 -9.22 -2.69
N THR A 358 6.85 -8.03 -3.07
CA THR A 358 6.88 -7.61 -4.46
C THR A 358 8.06 -8.24 -5.19
N ASP A 359 7.92 -8.51 -6.47
CA ASP A 359 9.03 -8.92 -7.33
C ASP A 359 9.98 -7.77 -7.63
N CYS A 360 9.40 -6.56 -7.85
CA CYS A 360 10.14 -5.31 -8.05
C CYS A 360 9.37 -4.13 -7.44
N PRO A 361 10.05 -3.25 -6.66
CA PRO A 361 9.38 -2.16 -5.98
C PRO A 361 9.12 -0.96 -6.88
N THR A 362 9.77 -0.92 -8.06
CA THR A 362 9.78 0.25 -8.95
C THR A 362 8.75 0.13 -10.07
N ILE A 363 8.59 -1.07 -10.66
CA ILE A 363 7.86 -1.26 -11.92
C ILE A 363 6.46 -1.81 -11.67
N GLU A 364 6.34 -3.10 -11.36
CA GLU A 364 5.07 -3.83 -11.34
C GLU A 364 4.39 -3.79 -9.97
N ARG A 365 5.18 -3.93 -8.90
CA ARG A 365 4.69 -4.03 -7.51
C ARG A 365 3.69 -5.16 -7.29
N PHE A 366 3.83 -6.25 -8.05
CA PHE A 366 2.96 -7.41 -7.97
C PHE A 366 3.41 -8.40 -6.91
N ALA A 367 2.46 -9.14 -6.38
CA ALA A 367 2.68 -10.22 -5.43
C ALA A 367 2.98 -11.53 -6.15
N TRP A 368 4.02 -11.58 -6.97
CA TRP A 368 4.48 -12.81 -7.60
C TRP A 368 4.91 -13.82 -6.55
N GLN A 369 4.52 -15.08 -6.71
CA GLN A 369 4.67 -16.07 -5.64
C GLN A 369 6.03 -16.78 -5.63
N GLU A 370 6.76 -16.79 -6.74
CA GLU A 370 8.07 -17.44 -6.80
C GLU A 370 9.05 -16.93 -5.74
N PRO A 371 9.20 -15.59 -5.49
CA PRO A 371 10.09 -15.09 -4.45
C PRO A 371 9.78 -15.62 -3.05
N ASN A 372 8.50 -15.95 -2.78
CA ASN A 372 8.08 -16.47 -1.48
C ASN A 372 8.63 -17.85 -1.11
N HIS A 373 9.21 -18.60 -2.04
CA HIS A 373 9.91 -19.83 -1.70
C HIS A 373 11.39 -19.79 -2.04
N LEU A 374 11.80 -19.09 -3.11
CA LEU A 374 13.21 -18.99 -3.48
C LEU A 374 13.99 -18.14 -2.49
N MET A 375 13.43 -17.00 -2.07
CA MET A 375 14.07 -16.06 -1.15
C MET A 375 13.76 -16.35 0.32
N ALA A 376 12.80 -17.24 0.62
CA ALA A 376 12.35 -17.52 1.97
C ALA A 376 13.50 -17.83 2.95
N PRO A 377 14.46 -18.73 2.63
CA PRO A 377 15.56 -19.01 3.55
C PRO A 377 16.41 -17.79 3.86
N SER A 378 16.80 -17.02 2.83
CA SER A 378 17.60 -15.81 3.00
C SER A 378 16.91 -14.78 3.87
N ILE A 379 15.61 -14.55 3.62
CA ILE A 379 14.82 -13.56 4.35
C ILE A 379 14.60 -14.02 5.79
N MET A 380 14.25 -15.30 6.03
CA MET A 380 14.01 -15.84 7.37
C MET A 380 15.28 -15.95 8.23
N TYR A 381 16.49 -15.92 7.63
CA TYR A 381 17.73 -15.74 8.37
C TYR A 381 17.96 -14.29 8.81
N MET A 382 17.41 -13.31 8.10
CA MET A 382 17.63 -11.88 8.33
C MET A 382 16.52 -11.24 9.16
N LYS A 383 15.27 -11.57 8.81
CA LYS A 383 14.06 -10.88 9.30
C LYS A 383 13.07 -11.87 9.91
N ASP A 384 12.28 -11.41 10.89
CA ASP A 384 11.12 -12.18 11.37
C ASP A 384 10.03 -12.21 10.29
N GLY A 385 10.10 -13.23 9.45
CA GLY A 385 9.16 -13.45 8.36
C GLY A 385 7.88 -14.19 8.78
N ARG A 386 7.76 -14.65 10.03
CA ARG A 386 6.70 -15.58 10.46
C ARG A 386 5.30 -15.12 10.03
N LYS A 387 4.88 -13.94 10.47
CA LYS A 387 3.54 -13.42 10.17
C LYS A 387 3.38 -12.93 8.73
N LEU A 388 4.47 -12.51 8.09
CA LEU A 388 4.46 -12.16 6.67
C LEU A 388 4.13 -13.39 5.81
N TRP A 389 4.81 -14.52 6.04
CA TRP A 389 4.54 -15.75 5.31
C TRP A 389 3.17 -16.35 5.61
N GLU A 390 2.69 -16.29 6.87
CA GLU A 390 1.31 -16.68 7.20
C GLU A 390 0.29 -15.88 6.37
N LYS A 391 0.54 -14.58 6.17
CA LYS A 391 -0.29 -13.71 5.31
C LYS A 391 -0.20 -14.13 3.85
N PHE A 392 0.99 -14.37 3.32
CA PHE A 392 1.17 -14.81 1.93
C PHE A 392 0.46 -16.15 1.66
N PHE A 393 0.54 -17.09 2.58
CA PHE A 393 -0.20 -18.36 2.48
C PHE A 393 -1.71 -18.15 2.56
N MET A 394 -2.18 -17.21 3.39
CA MET A 394 -3.60 -16.85 3.42
C MET A 394 -4.05 -16.34 2.05
N ASP A 395 -3.29 -15.43 1.44
CA ASP A 395 -3.61 -14.89 0.11
C ASP A 395 -3.67 -16.01 -0.94
N MET A 396 -2.69 -16.93 -0.94
CA MET A 396 -2.68 -18.09 -1.85
C MET A 396 -3.92 -18.97 -1.67
N ARG A 397 -4.33 -19.26 -0.40
CA ARG A 397 -5.53 -20.05 -0.12
C ARG A 397 -6.81 -19.36 -0.61
N ILE A 398 -6.88 -18.05 -0.40
CA ILE A 398 -8.03 -17.22 -0.80
C ILE A 398 -8.17 -17.22 -2.32
N ASP A 399 -7.05 -17.12 -3.03
CA ASP A 399 -7.02 -16.99 -4.49
C ASP A 399 -6.86 -18.32 -5.22
N GLN A 400 -6.72 -19.45 -4.49
CA GLN A 400 -6.70 -20.78 -5.10
C GLN A 400 -7.99 -21.04 -5.89
N LEU A 401 -7.86 -21.39 -7.17
CA LEU A 401 -8.97 -21.49 -8.10
C LEU A 401 -9.90 -22.66 -7.81
N THR A 402 -11.16 -22.47 -8.17
CA THR A 402 -12.24 -23.47 -8.18
C THR A 402 -12.52 -23.95 -9.62
N GLU A 403 -13.50 -24.84 -9.79
CA GLU A 403 -13.94 -25.31 -11.11
C GLU A 403 -14.59 -24.21 -11.96
N GLU A 404 -15.13 -23.17 -11.32
CA GLU A 404 -15.86 -22.09 -11.97
C GLU A 404 -14.94 -20.93 -12.39
N ASP A 405 -13.74 -20.87 -11.84
CA ASP A 405 -12.80 -19.80 -12.08
C ASP A 405 -12.13 -19.92 -13.45
N TYR A 406 -12.04 -18.80 -14.14
CA TYR A 406 -11.44 -18.71 -15.46
C TYR A 406 -10.65 -17.41 -15.62
N PHE A 407 -9.71 -17.45 -16.54
CA PHE A 407 -9.05 -16.26 -17.07
C PHE A 407 -9.60 -15.92 -18.44
N MET A 408 -9.50 -14.66 -18.84
CA MET A 408 -9.85 -14.23 -20.20
C MET A 408 -8.61 -13.76 -20.94
N ASP A 409 -8.46 -14.14 -22.21
CA ASP A 409 -7.48 -13.53 -23.11
C ASP A 409 -7.96 -12.15 -23.60
N LEU A 410 -7.10 -11.42 -24.31
CA LEU A 410 -7.41 -10.11 -24.88
C LEU A 410 -8.55 -10.15 -25.94
N LYS A 411 -8.91 -11.33 -26.43
CA LYS A 411 -9.99 -11.54 -27.39
C LYS A 411 -11.29 -11.91 -26.69
N GLY A 412 -11.30 -12.04 -25.35
CA GLY A 412 -12.43 -12.45 -24.56
C GLY A 412 -12.65 -13.97 -24.49
N ASN A 413 -11.69 -14.79 -24.95
CA ASN A 413 -11.78 -16.22 -24.80
C ASN A 413 -11.51 -16.62 -23.35
N LYS A 414 -12.35 -17.50 -22.80
CA LYS A 414 -12.20 -18.04 -21.44
C LYS A 414 -11.21 -19.20 -21.42
N TYR A 415 -10.30 -19.18 -20.48
CA TYR A 415 -9.37 -20.25 -20.18
C TYR A 415 -9.61 -20.75 -18.76
N PHE A 416 -9.89 -22.03 -18.61
CA PHE A 416 -10.12 -22.72 -17.33
C PHE A 416 -8.88 -23.52 -16.94
N PRO A 417 -8.05 -23.03 -16.03
CA PRO A 417 -6.79 -23.70 -15.67
C PRO A 417 -7.01 -24.95 -14.81
N GLY A 418 -8.19 -25.08 -14.21
CA GLY A 418 -8.58 -26.18 -13.33
C GLY A 418 -8.58 -25.82 -11.84
N ALA A 419 -9.48 -26.49 -11.10
CA ALA A 419 -9.56 -26.33 -9.65
C ALA A 419 -8.27 -26.74 -8.96
N GLY A 420 -7.90 -26.01 -7.93
CA GLY A 420 -6.67 -26.23 -7.18
C GLY A 420 -5.46 -25.47 -7.67
N LEU A 421 -5.54 -24.74 -8.80
CA LEU A 421 -4.44 -23.86 -9.23
C LEU A 421 -4.19 -22.80 -8.16
N ILE A 422 -2.94 -22.68 -7.72
CA ILE A 422 -2.43 -21.54 -6.97
C ILE A 422 -1.94 -20.54 -8.03
N PRO A 423 -2.58 -19.36 -8.17
CA PRO A 423 -2.17 -18.41 -9.20
C PRO A 423 -0.75 -17.91 -8.94
N SER A 424 -0.06 -17.53 -10.03
CA SER A 424 1.31 -17.02 -9.94
C SER A 424 1.43 -15.73 -9.14
N GLN A 425 0.32 -15.02 -8.93
CA GLN A 425 0.19 -13.85 -8.07
C GLN A 425 -0.90 -14.07 -7.02
N ALA A 426 -0.65 -13.66 -5.78
CA ALA A 426 -1.65 -13.59 -4.72
C ALA A 426 -1.28 -12.46 -3.73
N PRO A 427 -2.13 -11.45 -3.50
CA PRO A 427 -3.50 -11.32 -4.02
C PRO A 427 -3.58 -11.28 -5.55
N CYS A 428 -4.60 -11.93 -6.13
CA CYS A 428 -4.79 -12.00 -7.57
C CYS A 428 -5.86 -11.01 -8.03
N TYR A 429 -5.44 -9.98 -8.77
CA TYR A 429 -6.31 -8.91 -9.28
C TYR A 429 -6.56 -9.00 -10.78
N ILE A 430 -5.82 -9.85 -11.47
CA ILE A 430 -5.84 -9.90 -12.91
C ILE A 430 -6.76 -11.03 -13.34
N HIS A 431 -7.95 -10.67 -13.81
CA HIS A 431 -8.86 -11.60 -14.48
C HIS A 431 -8.53 -11.76 -15.97
N ASN A 432 -7.69 -10.88 -16.53
CA ASN A 432 -7.29 -10.92 -17.92
C ASN A 432 -5.85 -11.45 -18.01
N VAL A 433 -5.72 -12.67 -18.43
CA VAL A 433 -4.45 -13.26 -18.78
C VAL A 433 -4.07 -12.79 -20.16
N LEU A 434 -2.91 -12.14 -20.29
CA LEU A 434 -2.24 -12.00 -21.56
C LEU A 434 -1.47 -13.30 -21.82
N PRO A 435 -1.93 -14.20 -22.69
CA PRO A 435 -1.06 -15.27 -23.13
C PRO A 435 0.08 -14.63 -23.91
N VAL A 436 1.28 -14.68 -23.35
CA VAL A 436 2.48 -14.31 -24.10
C VAL A 436 2.67 -15.40 -25.15
N PRO A 437 2.71 -15.05 -26.44
CA PRO A 437 2.91 -16.05 -27.48
C PRO A 437 4.15 -16.90 -27.19
N GLY A 438 3.96 -18.22 -27.07
CA GLY A 438 5.02 -19.19 -26.80
C GLY A 438 5.36 -19.42 -25.32
N MET A 439 4.76 -18.67 -24.36
CA MET A 439 5.02 -18.84 -22.92
C MET A 439 3.80 -19.31 -22.10
N GLY A 440 2.64 -19.46 -22.74
CA GLY A 440 1.41 -19.80 -22.02
C GLY A 440 0.85 -18.67 -21.16
N SER A 441 0.05 -19.04 -20.17
CA SER A 441 -0.53 -18.09 -19.22
C SER A 441 0.45 -17.82 -18.08
N PHE A 442 0.78 -16.55 -17.82
CA PHE A 442 1.60 -16.14 -16.68
C PHE A 442 0.99 -16.47 -15.31
N PHE A 443 -0.27 -16.92 -15.26
CA PHE A 443 -0.95 -17.28 -14.02
C PHE A 443 -0.86 -18.77 -13.69
N ASP A 444 -0.46 -19.59 -14.62
CA ASP A 444 -0.34 -21.03 -14.49
C ASP A 444 1.12 -21.46 -14.66
N ILE A 445 2.00 -20.91 -13.82
CA ILE A 445 3.43 -21.23 -13.86
C ILE A 445 3.78 -22.03 -12.61
N ILE A 446 4.19 -23.28 -12.82
CA ILE A 446 4.46 -24.26 -11.74
C ILE A 446 5.43 -23.72 -10.68
N PRO A 447 6.59 -23.12 -11.01
CA PRO A 447 7.49 -22.56 -10.00
C PRO A 447 6.80 -21.57 -9.06
N TRP A 448 5.91 -20.71 -9.57
CA TRP A 448 5.19 -19.73 -8.75
C TRP A 448 4.19 -20.40 -7.82
N GLY A 449 3.29 -21.24 -8.35
CA GLY A 449 2.31 -21.97 -7.55
C GLY A 449 2.93 -22.91 -6.52
N SER A 450 4.15 -23.40 -6.78
CA SER A 450 4.90 -24.26 -5.83
C SER A 450 5.18 -23.56 -4.48
N SER A 451 5.07 -22.23 -4.40
CA SER A 451 5.23 -21.49 -3.13
C SER A 451 4.25 -21.92 -2.06
N GLY A 452 3.05 -22.36 -2.44
CA GLY A 452 2.06 -22.89 -1.51
C GLY A 452 2.48 -24.20 -0.83
N ILE A 453 3.56 -24.84 -1.30
CA ILE A 453 4.12 -26.07 -0.72
C ILE A 453 5.52 -25.78 -0.15
N LEU A 454 6.41 -25.25 -0.99
CA LEU A 454 7.82 -25.04 -0.63
C LEU A 454 7.96 -23.91 0.40
N GLY A 455 7.20 -22.83 0.28
CA GLY A 455 7.17 -21.75 1.28
C GLY A 455 6.68 -22.25 2.65
N VAL A 456 5.62 -23.07 2.67
CA VAL A 456 5.11 -23.70 3.90
C VAL A 456 6.16 -24.60 4.54
N LYS A 457 6.91 -25.37 3.73
CA LYS A 457 8.05 -26.17 4.21
C LYS A 457 9.12 -25.30 4.87
N TRP A 458 9.52 -24.19 4.23
CA TRP A 458 10.53 -23.29 4.80
C TRP A 458 10.06 -22.66 6.09
N HIS A 459 8.82 -22.16 6.14
CA HIS A 459 8.26 -21.61 7.38
C HIS A 459 8.30 -22.63 8.53
N TYR A 460 7.91 -23.87 8.28
CA TYR A 460 7.98 -24.92 9.30
C TYR A 460 9.43 -25.20 9.75
N LEU A 461 10.38 -25.24 8.81
CA LEU A 461 11.78 -25.54 9.16
C LEU A 461 12.41 -24.43 9.99
N PHE A 462 12.06 -23.15 9.75
CA PHE A 462 12.60 -22.01 10.50
C PHE A 462 11.91 -21.77 11.84
N TYR A 463 10.58 -21.96 11.90
CA TYR A 463 9.80 -21.57 13.07
C TYR A 463 9.19 -22.75 13.85
N GLY A 464 9.29 -23.98 13.36
CA GLY A 464 8.76 -25.18 14.03
C GLY A 464 7.24 -25.21 14.15
N ASP A 465 6.51 -24.32 13.49
CA ASP A 465 5.07 -24.21 13.60
C ASP A 465 4.34 -25.25 12.75
N LYS A 466 3.77 -26.27 13.42
CA LYS A 466 2.96 -27.30 12.77
C LYS A 466 1.61 -26.79 12.29
N LYS A 467 1.10 -25.72 12.89
CA LYS A 467 -0.18 -25.13 12.49
C LYS A 467 -0.13 -24.64 11.06
N VAL A 468 0.98 -24.05 10.63
CA VAL A 468 1.15 -23.59 9.24
C VAL A 468 1.00 -24.73 8.24
N ILE A 469 1.51 -25.94 8.57
CA ILE A 469 1.33 -27.12 7.73
C ILE A 469 -0.14 -27.52 7.67
N ALA A 470 -0.80 -27.61 8.83
CA ALA A 470 -2.21 -28.00 8.93
C ALA A 470 -3.12 -27.04 8.16
N ASP A 471 -2.93 -25.72 8.34
CA ASP A 471 -3.72 -24.68 7.71
C ASP A 471 -3.58 -24.67 6.17
N ASN A 472 -2.46 -25.14 5.63
CA ASN A 472 -2.15 -25.10 4.21
C ASN A 472 -2.15 -26.48 3.52
N TYR A 473 -2.43 -27.54 4.25
CA TYR A 473 -2.37 -28.92 3.74
C TYR A 473 -3.32 -29.14 2.56
N GLU A 474 -4.58 -28.73 2.69
CA GLU A 474 -5.58 -28.91 1.63
C GLU A 474 -5.28 -28.04 0.38
N MET A 475 -4.72 -26.84 0.56
CA MET A 475 -4.26 -26.02 -0.56
C MET A 475 -3.16 -26.75 -1.35
N GLY A 476 -2.13 -27.23 -0.67
CA GLY A 476 -1.02 -27.96 -1.30
C GLY A 476 -1.47 -29.26 -1.96
N LYS A 477 -2.36 -30.02 -1.30
CA LYS A 477 -2.92 -31.27 -1.84
C LYS A 477 -3.69 -31.02 -3.13
N ARG A 478 -4.63 -30.08 -3.15
CA ARG A 478 -5.40 -29.73 -4.35
C ARG A 478 -4.51 -29.28 -5.50
N TYR A 479 -3.45 -28.52 -5.21
CA TYR A 479 -2.49 -28.09 -6.22
C TYR A 479 -1.74 -29.28 -6.81
N LEU A 480 -1.26 -30.24 -6.00
CA LEU A 480 -0.59 -31.45 -6.49
C LEU A 480 -1.52 -32.36 -7.30
N GLU A 481 -2.80 -32.45 -6.91
CA GLU A 481 -3.79 -33.20 -7.67
C GLU A 481 -4.03 -32.60 -9.05
N LEU A 482 -4.13 -31.27 -9.15
CA LEU A 482 -4.21 -30.58 -10.42
C LEU A 482 -2.96 -30.83 -11.30
N LEU A 483 -1.76 -30.75 -10.73
CA LEU A 483 -0.53 -30.98 -11.50
C LEU A 483 -0.45 -32.39 -12.11
N LYS A 484 -1.03 -33.39 -11.46
CA LYS A 484 -1.12 -34.75 -12.04
C LYS A 484 -1.99 -34.82 -13.29
N THR A 485 -2.96 -33.94 -13.45
CA THR A 485 -3.83 -33.88 -14.64
C THR A 485 -3.19 -33.16 -15.82
N LYS A 486 -2.08 -32.45 -15.59
CA LYS A 486 -1.35 -31.68 -16.60
C LYS A 486 -0.13 -32.43 -17.20
N GLN A 487 0.03 -33.70 -16.83
CA GLN A 487 1.12 -34.57 -17.34
C GLN A 487 0.83 -35.13 -18.74
#